data_8dc6e3cda03bd72b85303307a47c740c
#
_entry.id   8dc6e3cda03bd72b85303307a47c740c
#
_cell.length_a   1.000
_cell.length_b   1.000
_cell.length_c   1.000
_cell.angle_alpha   90.00
_cell.angle_beta   90.00
_cell.angle_gamma   90.00
#
_symmetry.space_group_name_H-M   'P 1'
#
loop_
_entity.id
_entity.type
_entity.pdbx_description
1 polymer ?
#
loop_
_entity_poly.entity_id
_entity_poly.type
_entity_poly.pdbx_seq_one_letter_code
_entity_poly.pdbx_strand_id
1 'polypeptide(L)'
;MNFEYVISGMTMGTGDLYYNKSALSPYASVFNDKITFMNNKYKNQNISMLFNSHCEPTHGECINELMPSWHNLFADSGGLQLSRTKKGLTPEVKDKIYKHQAQYSDVAMIFDDIPTEFDQSNTGWSMKTSTTGRRFVRDLVKDKAMSTMVNCKRQIEVFDQMGSDAKISLIVQGQDLSSYKEYIETIVGGMTNDELSKCTGISLSSACSGIGFTNRAEMIYAVKEFDIPMELKENIHLLGVGSHEMMIPFFVSPNYFDFVKNVSYDSSTQANSWFFSRYRDKDWNNIDMDSPATTKKSKEIIYETQLIPVFSDLYESNKDAFQQFGINDFDFLIQESTKWSDKNVEKKRLYNSDIGFDGSKLLPFFNQMQVVEHFMDWVNKYVEDPTLINSKGLASVSTYEDFMLYWLPLQGKQDKLEEHFSSTLEGFFE
;
A
#
# COMPACT_ATOMS: atom_id res chain seq x y z
N MET A 1 -6.36 3.71 -18.64
CA MET A 1 -5.74 3.77 -17.30
C MET A 1 -5.40 2.35 -16.88
N ASN A 2 -4.17 2.10 -16.43
CA ASN A 2 -3.74 0.83 -15.87
C ASN A 2 -3.68 0.95 -14.35
N PHE A 3 -3.90 -0.15 -13.65
CA PHE A 3 -3.83 -0.21 -12.20
C PHE A 3 -2.71 -1.17 -11.77
N GLU A 4 -2.01 -0.82 -10.70
CA GLU A 4 -0.91 -1.62 -10.20
C GLU A 4 -1.01 -1.74 -8.67
N TYR A 5 -1.24 -2.97 -8.20
CA TYR A 5 -1.23 -3.25 -6.78
C TYR A 5 0.20 -3.48 -6.30
N VAL A 6 0.67 -2.63 -5.41
CA VAL A 6 2.02 -2.73 -4.85
C VAL A 6 1.93 -3.35 -3.46
N ILE A 7 2.44 -4.56 -3.30
CA ILE A 7 2.45 -5.23 -2.01
C ILE A 7 3.55 -4.61 -1.15
N SER A 8 3.16 -3.92 -0.08
CA SER A 8 4.09 -3.44 0.93
C SER A 8 3.99 -4.28 2.20
N GLY A 9 5.11 -4.52 2.86
CA GLY A 9 5.13 -5.23 4.13
C GLY A 9 4.93 -6.74 4.04
N MET A 10 5.35 -7.42 2.98
CA MET A 10 5.51 -8.90 2.98
C MET A 10 6.38 -9.39 4.13
N THR A 11 7.06 -8.45 4.78
CA THR A 11 7.90 -8.63 5.95
C THR A 11 7.19 -9.24 7.16
N MET A 12 5.88 -9.19 7.25
CA MET A 12 5.18 -9.63 8.46
C MET A 12 4.76 -11.11 8.47
N GLY A 13 4.54 -11.70 7.31
CA GLY A 13 4.17 -13.13 7.19
C GLY A 13 5.28 -13.98 6.59
N THR A 14 6.01 -13.43 5.64
CA THR A 14 7.07 -14.09 4.87
C THR A 14 8.38 -13.31 4.86
N GLY A 15 8.44 -12.18 5.53
CA GLY A 15 9.53 -11.20 5.43
C GLY A 15 10.89 -11.73 5.87
N ASP A 16 10.92 -12.68 6.80
CA ASP A 16 12.13 -13.36 7.21
C ASP A 16 12.79 -14.15 6.05
N LEU A 17 12.03 -14.55 5.03
CA LEU A 17 12.60 -15.20 3.84
C LEU A 17 13.45 -14.21 3.03
N TYR A 18 13.07 -12.96 2.95
CA TYR A 18 13.74 -11.96 2.10
C TYR A 18 15.04 -11.41 2.69
N TYR A 19 15.37 -11.76 3.92
CA TYR A 19 16.67 -11.42 4.51
C TYR A 19 17.80 -12.36 4.08
N ASN A 20 17.46 -13.51 3.49
CA ASN A 20 18.45 -14.52 3.13
C ASN A 20 18.04 -15.29 1.87
N LYS A 21 18.86 -15.22 0.81
CA LYS A 21 18.62 -15.95 -0.45
C LYS A 21 18.42 -17.45 -0.24
N SER A 22 19.16 -18.07 0.68
CA SER A 22 19.01 -19.50 0.98
C SER A 22 17.65 -19.82 1.62
N ALA A 23 17.07 -18.89 2.39
CA ALA A 23 15.75 -19.08 2.97
C ALA A 23 14.63 -18.86 1.94
N LEU A 24 14.80 -17.90 1.03
CA LEU A 24 13.81 -17.61 -0.02
C LEU A 24 13.84 -18.62 -1.17
N SER A 25 15.02 -19.11 -1.53
CA SER A 25 15.23 -19.97 -2.71
C SER A 25 14.27 -21.17 -2.80
N PRO A 26 13.96 -21.92 -1.72
CA PRO A 26 13.01 -23.03 -1.79
C PRO A 26 11.58 -22.59 -2.21
N TYR A 27 11.18 -21.37 -1.85
CA TYR A 27 9.84 -20.85 -2.11
C TYR A 27 9.73 -20.05 -3.41
N ALA A 28 10.86 -19.58 -3.95
CA ALA A 28 10.92 -18.63 -5.04
C ALA A 28 10.13 -19.08 -6.28
N SER A 29 10.21 -20.35 -6.67
CA SER A 29 9.47 -20.89 -7.81
C SER A 29 7.97 -20.77 -7.60
N VAL A 30 7.47 -21.26 -6.47
CA VAL A 30 6.04 -21.25 -6.13
C VAL A 30 5.49 -19.82 -6.05
N PHE A 31 6.28 -18.90 -5.47
CA PHE A 31 5.88 -17.50 -5.37
C PHE A 31 5.85 -16.81 -6.75
N ASN A 32 6.87 -17.05 -7.57
CA ASN A 32 6.91 -16.53 -8.95
C ASN A 32 5.76 -17.07 -9.81
N ASP A 33 5.43 -18.34 -9.70
CA ASP A 33 4.33 -18.95 -10.45
C ASP A 33 2.98 -18.29 -10.11
N LYS A 34 2.72 -18.06 -8.81
CA LYS A 34 1.50 -17.37 -8.37
C LYS A 34 1.45 -15.92 -8.82
N ILE A 35 2.57 -15.17 -8.72
CA ILE A 35 2.66 -13.78 -9.16
C ILE A 35 2.46 -13.70 -10.68
N THR A 36 3.10 -14.58 -11.45
CA THR A 36 2.93 -14.68 -12.89
C THR A 36 1.49 -14.98 -13.27
N PHE A 37 0.85 -15.93 -12.57
CA PHE A 37 -0.57 -16.23 -12.77
C PHE A 37 -1.43 -14.96 -12.56
N MET A 38 -1.21 -14.22 -11.49
CA MET A 38 -1.99 -13.02 -11.18
C MET A 38 -1.74 -11.90 -12.19
N ASN A 39 -0.51 -11.65 -12.61
CA ASN A 39 -0.18 -10.67 -13.66
C ASN A 39 -0.82 -11.02 -15.00
N ASN A 40 -1.01 -12.29 -15.31
CA ASN A 40 -1.65 -12.75 -16.54
C ASN A 40 -3.17 -12.81 -16.47
N LYS A 41 -3.74 -12.89 -15.27
CA LYS A 41 -5.20 -13.00 -15.07
C LYS A 41 -5.92 -11.71 -15.49
N TYR A 42 -5.31 -10.55 -15.27
CA TYR A 42 -5.95 -9.25 -15.46
C TYR A 42 -5.28 -8.47 -16.58
N LYS A 43 -6.08 -7.93 -17.50
CA LYS A 43 -5.56 -7.26 -18.70
C LYS A 43 -4.92 -5.90 -18.42
N ASN A 44 -5.44 -5.15 -17.44
CA ASN A 44 -5.03 -3.78 -17.15
C ASN A 44 -4.60 -3.61 -15.68
N GLN A 45 -4.15 -4.70 -15.06
CA GLN A 45 -3.70 -4.68 -13.68
C GLN A 45 -2.46 -5.54 -13.53
N ASN A 46 -1.55 -5.07 -12.70
CA ASN A 46 -0.29 -5.74 -12.39
C ASN A 46 -0.09 -5.81 -10.88
N ILE A 47 0.78 -6.73 -10.46
CA ILE A 47 1.23 -6.84 -9.07
C ILE A 47 2.71 -6.51 -9.02
N SER A 48 3.02 -5.60 -8.12
CA SER A 48 4.39 -5.16 -7.83
C SER A 48 4.70 -5.30 -6.35
N MET A 49 5.93 -5.10 -5.99
CA MET A 49 6.36 -5.16 -4.59
C MET A 49 7.07 -3.88 -4.19
N LEU A 50 6.83 -3.42 -2.95
CA LEU A 50 7.56 -2.32 -2.32
C LEU A 50 8.39 -2.86 -1.15
N PHE A 51 9.68 -2.55 -1.16
CA PHE A 51 10.58 -2.81 -0.05
C PHE A 51 11.13 -1.51 0.53
N ASN A 52 11.54 -1.54 1.80
CA ASN A 52 12.09 -0.37 2.49
C ASN A 52 13.62 -0.40 2.44
N SER A 53 14.21 0.54 1.69
CA SER A 53 15.67 0.58 1.47
C SER A 53 16.50 0.90 2.71
N HIS A 54 15.89 1.47 3.75
CA HIS A 54 16.56 1.74 5.00
C HIS A 54 16.45 0.59 6.00
N CYS A 55 15.24 0.06 6.19
CA CYS A 55 14.97 -0.95 7.21
C CYS A 55 15.27 -2.37 6.74
N GLU A 56 15.23 -2.60 5.42
CA GLU A 56 15.25 -3.91 4.80
C GLU A 56 16.30 -3.98 3.66
N PRO A 57 17.57 -3.68 3.95
CA PRO A 57 18.58 -3.49 2.90
C PRO A 57 18.91 -4.78 2.09
N THR A 58 18.58 -5.96 2.61
CA THR A 58 18.79 -7.23 1.90
C THR A 58 17.59 -7.64 1.06
N HIS A 59 16.41 -7.08 1.30
CA HIS A 59 15.19 -7.46 0.59
C HIS A 59 15.28 -7.16 -0.90
N GLY A 60 15.73 -5.97 -1.27
CA GLY A 60 15.87 -5.58 -2.67
C GLY A 60 16.74 -6.56 -3.47
N GLU A 61 17.87 -6.98 -2.91
CA GLU A 61 18.75 -7.97 -3.54
C GLU A 61 18.08 -9.33 -3.69
N CYS A 62 17.48 -9.85 -2.61
CA CYS A 62 16.82 -11.16 -2.63
C CYS A 62 15.66 -11.21 -3.63
N ILE A 63 14.83 -10.15 -3.64
CA ILE A 63 13.65 -10.08 -4.50
C ILE A 63 14.07 -9.95 -5.96
N ASN A 64 14.99 -9.04 -6.26
CA ASN A 64 15.46 -8.81 -7.63
C ASN A 64 16.05 -10.09 -8.26
N GLU A 65 16.83 -10.86 -7.49
CA GLU A 65 17.47 -12.07 -8.03
C GLU A 65 16.56 -13.28 -8.08
N LEU A 66 15.69 -13.48 -7.08
CA LEU A 66 14.94 -14.73 -6.93
C LEU A 66 13.46 -14.61 -7.31
N MET A 67 12.93 -13.39 -7.41
CA MET A 67 11.52 -13.17 -7.69
C MET A 67 11.27 -12.20 -8.87
N PRO A 68 11.72 -12.57 -10.08
CA PRO A 68 11.63 -11.69 -11.26
C PRO A 68 10.19 -11.55 -11.81
N SER A 69 9.21 -12.23 -11.24
CA SER A 69 7.81 -12.18 -11.71
C SER A 69 7.05 -10.93 -11.26
N TRP A 70 7.60 -10.14 -10.35
CA TRP A 70 7.01 -8.82 -10.02
C TRP A 70 7.04 -7.92 -11.24
N HIS A 71 5.95 -7.15 -11.44
CA HIS A 71 5.88 -6.21 -12.56
C HIS A 71 6.89 -5.07 -12.39
N ASN A 72 6.90 -4.45 -11.22
CA ASN A 72 7.92 -3.46 -10.81
C ASN A 72 8.38 -3.72 -9.37
N LEU A 73 9.60 -3.31 -9.09
CA LEU A 73 10.12 -3.21 -7.73
C LEU A 73 10.14 -1.74 -7.30
N PHE A 74 9.31 -1.42 -6.33
CA PHE A 74 9.28 -0.11 -5.69
C PHE A 74 10.19 -0.08 -4.48
N ALA A 75 10.95 0.98 -4.31
CA ALA A 75 11.83 1.16 -3.16
C ALA A 75 11.44 2.39 -2.34
N ASP A 76 10.86 2.19 -1.15
CA ASP A 76 10.63 3.25 -0.18
C ASP A 76 11.95 3.73 0.42
N SER A 77 12.06 5.02 0.65
CA SER A 77 13.22 5.65 1.29
C SER A 77 13.34 5.37 2.79
N GLY A 78 12.23 4.99 3.44
CA GLY A 78 12.14 4.87 4.89
C GLY A 78 12.05 6.23 5.62
N GLY A 79 11.71 7.30 4.92
CA GLY A 79 11.62 8.65 5.47
C GLY A 79 10.70 8.74 6.68
N LEU A 80 9.53 8.08 6.63
CA LEU A 80 8.58 8.05 7.74
C LEU A 80 9.17 7.34 8.98
N GLN A 81 9.84 6.21 8.80
CA GLN A 81 10.45 5.44 9.88
C GLN A 81 11.60 6.24 10.53
N LEU A 82 12.40 6.88 9.72
CA LEU A 82 13.54 7.68 10.16
C LEU A 82 13.14 8.98 10.85
N SER A 83 12.06 9.59 10.39
CA SER A 83 11.50 10.79 11.03
C SER A 83 11.04 10.54 12.48
N ARG A 84 10.83 9.28 12.86
CA ARG A 84 10.49 8.86 14.23
C ARG A 84 11.72 8.67 15.12
N THR A 85 12.90 8.60 14.54
CA THR A 85 14.14 8.46 15.32
C THR A 85 14.65 9.84 15.73
N LYS A 86 15.11 9.98 16.99
CA LYS A 86 15.74 11.22 17.48
C LYS A 86 17.14 11.43 16.91
N LYS A 87 17.71 10.42 16.27
CA LYS A 87 19.01 10.51 15.59
C LYS A 87 18.77 11.09 14.21
N GLY A 88 19.28 12.28 13.95
CA GLY A 88 19.26 12.90 12.64
C GLY A 88 19.90 12.01 11.59
N LEU A 89 19.36 12.04 10.39
CA LEU A 89 19.94 11.36 9.24
C LEU A 89 21.18 12.09 8.78
N THR A 90 22.27 11.35 8.74
CA THR A 90 23.48 11.89 8.12
C THR A 90 23.42 11.74 6.60
N PRO A 91 24.13 12.57 5.84
CA PRO A 91 24.24 12.44 4.39
C PRO A 91 24.68 11.03 3.94
N GLU A 92 25.57 10.40 4.70
CA GLU A 92 26.08 9.06 4.40
C GLU A 92 25.00 7.98 4.50
N VAL A 93 24.05 8.12 5.42
CA VAL A 93 22.90 7.21 5.52
C VAL A 93 21.97 7.39 4.35
N LYS A 94 21.69 8.64 3.94
CA LYS A 94 20.89 8.93 2.75
C LYS A 94 21.55 8.37 1.48
N ASP A 95 22.84 8.58 1.30
CA ASP A 95 23.57 8.04 0.15
C ASP A 95 23.53 6.51 0.07
N LYS A 96 23.56 5.82 1.23
CA LYS A 96 23.37 4.36 1.25
C LYS A 96 21.97 3.95 0.78
N ILE A 97 20.95 4.67 1.21
CA ILE A 97 19.57 4.43 0.77
C ILE A 97 19.47 4.63 -0.76
N TYR A 98 19.98 5.74 -1.27
CA TYR A 98 19.94 6.03 -2.71
C TYR A 98 20.69 4.98 -3.55
N LYS A 99 21.87 4.54 -3.09
CA LYS A 99 22.62 3.46 -3.78
C LYS A 99 21.83 2.16 -3.80
N HIS A 100 21.16 1.83 -2.71
CA HIS A 100 20.34 0.63 -2.63
C HIS A 100 19.12 0.71 -3.55
N GLN A 101 18.44 1.86 -3.58
CA GLN A 101 17.35 2.13 -4.51
C GLN A 101 17.83 2.04 -5.96
N ALA A 102 18.95 2.71 -6.29
CA ALA A 102 19.53 2.69 -7.64
C ALA A 102 19.88 1.28 -8.14
N GLN A 103 20.25 0.39 -7.24
CA GLN A 103 20.72 -0.95 -7.58
C GLN A 103 19.59 -1.96 -7.74
N TYR A 104 18.50 -1.82 -6.99
CA TYR A 104 17.53 -2.90 -6.83
C TYR A 104 16.08 -2.52 -7.14
N SER A 105 15.79 -1.29 -7.55
CA SER A 105 14.42 -0.90 -7.86
C SER A 105 14.23 -0.46 -9.30
N ASP A 106 13.00 -0.56 -9.78
CA ASP A 106 12.52 0.06 -11.02
C ASP A 106 12.00 1.47 -10.74
N VAL A 107 11.35 1.65 -9.58
CA VAL A 107 10.79 2.91 -9.10
C VAL A 107 11.23 3.20 -7.68
N ALA A 108 11.95 4.30 -7.49
CA ALA A 108 12.43 4.76 -6.19
C ALA A 108 11.61 5.94 -5.68
N MET A 109 11.11 5.85 -4.45
CA MET A 109 10.48 7.00 -3.79
C MET A 109 11.56 7.97 -3.31
N ILE A 110 11.35 9.27 -3.53
CA ILE A 110 12.27 10.29 -3.00
C ILE A 110 12.34 10.21 -1.47
N PHE A 111 13.46 10.67 -0.93
CA PHE A 111 13.57 10.89 0.52
C PHE A 111 12.86 12.20 0.87
N ASP A 112 11.64 12.10 1.38
CA ASP A 112 10.80 13.25 1.67
C ASP A 112 10.93 13.73 3.12
N ASP A 113 10.87 15.05 3.29
CA ASP A 113 10.73 15.71 4.59
C ASP A 113 9.26 16.06 4.81
N ILE A 114 8.67 15.44 5.82
CA ILE A 114 7.23 15.58 6.12
C ILE A 114 6.98 16.88 6.90
N PRO A 115 6.03 17.75 6.47
CA PRO A 115 5.73 19.02 7.15
C PRO A 115 4.94 18.82 8.45
N THR A 116 5.54 18.13 9.42
CA THR A 116 4.95 17.82 10.72
C THR A 116 5.89 18.13 11.86
N GLU A 117 5.31 18.44 13.02
CA GLU A 117 6.01 18.54 14.31
C GLU A 117 5.52 17.47 15.27
N PHE A 118 6.37 17.12 16.24
CA PHE A 118 5.93 16.28 17.35
C PHE A 118 4.98 17.06 18.24
N ASP A 119 3.80 16.50 18.49
CA ASP A 119 2.89 17.04 19.49
C ASP A 119 3.39 16.63 20.89
N GLN A 120 4.05 17.58 21.56
CA GLN A 120 4.58 17.38 22.91
C GLN A 120 3.48 17.16 23.97
N SER A 121 2.23 17.52 23.66
CA SER A 121 1.09 17.31 24.57
C SER A 121 0.63 15.85 24.61
N ASN A 122 1.03 15.06 23.62
CA ASN A 122 0.60 13.66 23.47
C ASN A 122 1.71 12.71 23.96
N THR A 123 1.95 12.68 25.27
CA THR A 123 2.96 11.83 25.91
C THR A 123 2.55 10.35 26.02
N GLY A 124 1.36 9.99 25.57
CA GLY A 124 0.87 8.63 25.55
C GLY A 124 1.41 7.85 24.35
N TRP A 125 2.34 6.94 24.58
CA TRP A 125 2.73 5.92 23.63
C TRP A 125 1.54 5.00 23.34
N SER A 126 0.68 5.37 22.41
CA SER A 126 -0.27 4.45 21.82
C SER A 126 0.34 3.91 20.52
N MET A 127 0.77 2.66 20.53
CA MET A 127 1.23 1.94 19.33
C MET A 127 0.12 1.77 18.28
N LYS A 128 -1.06 2.35 18.48
CA LYS A 128 -2.27 2.08 17.68
C LYS A 128 -2.42 2.93 16.43
N THR A 129 -1.66 4.02 16.28
CA THR A 129 -1.73 4.79 15.03
C THR A 129 -0.34 5.27 14.64
N SER A 130 0.06 5.02 13.40
CA SER A 130 1.35 5.43 12.84
C SER A 130 1.56 6.95 12.80
N THR A 131 0.53 7.73 13.07
CA THR A 131 0.50 9.20 13.09
C THR A 131 0.39 9.79 14.50
N THR A 132 0.32 8.96 15.55
CA THR A 132 0.22 9.46 16.93
C THR A 132 1.47 10.22 17.36
N GLY A 133 1.27 11.47 17.74
CA GLY A 133 2.31 12.37 18.21
C GLY A 133 2.86 13.33 17.16
N ARG A 134 2.29 13.38 15.94
CA ARG A 134 2.66 14.38 14.94
C ARG A 134 1.44 15.15 14.47
N ARG A 135 1.57 16.45 14.34
CA ARG A 135 0.60 17.33 13.72
C ARG A 135 1.20 17.96 12.47
N PHE A 136 0.38 18.12 11.46
CA PHE A 136 0.72 18.90 10.28
C PHE A 136 0.93 20.37 10.66
N VAL A 137 1.95 21.00 10.08
CA VAL A 137 2.28 22.42 10.29
C VAL A 137 2.37 23.11 8.93
N ARG A 138 1.40 23.94 8.64
CA ARG A 138 1.27 24.62 7.34
C ARG A 138 2.51 25.46 6.98
N ASP A 139 3.06 26.17 7.96
CA ASP A 139 4.22 27.04 7.78
C ASP A 139 5.52 26.29 7.41
N LEU A 140 5.57 24.98 7.66
CA LEU A 140 6.71 24.13 7.30
C LEU A 140 6.66 23.59 5.88
N VAL A 141 5.54 23.71 5.16
CA VAL A 141 5.33 23.06 3.86
C VAL A 141 6.42 23.43 2.88
N LYS A 142 6.68 24.71 2.69
CA LYS A 142 7.69 25.20 1.74
C LYS A 142 9.11 24.78 2.11
N ASP A 143 9.49 24.91 3.38
CA ASP A 143 10.85 24.56 3.84
C ASP A 143 11.08 23.05 3.68
N LYS A 144 10.07 22.23 4.00
CA LYS A 144 10.16 20.77 3.86
C LYS A 144 10.17 20.35 2.39
N ALA A 145 9.42 21.02 1.53
CA ALA A 145 9.48 20.82 0.08
C ALA A 145 10.87 21.16 -0.49
N MET A 146 11.48 22.28 -0.07
CA MET A 146 12.84 22.62 -0.48
C MET A 146 13.87 21.59 -0.01
N SER A 147 13.76 21.10 1.21
CA SER A 147 14.63 20.03 1.72
C SER A 147 14.45 18.73 0.92
N THR A 148 13.20 18.37 0.59
CA THR A 148 12.88 17.22 -0.25
C THR A 148 13.44 17.38 -1.67
N MET A 149 13.36 18.56 -2.26
CA MET A 149 13.97 18.86 -3.56
C MET A 149 15.50 18.63 -3.53
N VAL A 150 16.18 19.11 -2.49
CA VAL A 150 17.62 18.90 -2.35
C VAL A 150 17.96 17.41 -2.22
N ASN A 151 17.16 16.65 -1.47
CA ASN A 151 17.29 15.19 -1.37
C ASN A 151 17.10 14.52 -2.75
N CYS A 152 16.08 14.95 -3.52
CA CYS A 152 15.81 14.42 -4.85
C CYS A 152 17.00 14.65 -5.81
N LYS A 153 17.54 15.86 -5.85
CA LYS A 153 18.74 16.18 -6.66
C LYS A 153 19.92 15.28 -6.29
N ARG A 154 20.17 15.10 -5.00
CA ARG A 154 21.24 14.21 -4.53
C ARG A 154 20.99 12.74 -4.92
N GLN A 155 19.73 12.29 -4.86
CA GLN A 155 19.36 10.95 -5.31
C GLN A 155 19.62 10.75 -6.80
N ILE A 156 19.26 11.74 -7.65
CA ILE A 156 19.54 11.74 -9.08
C ILE A 156 21.05 11.65 -9.35
N GLU A 157 21.86 12.45 -8.67
CA GLU A 157 23.32 12.39 -8.78
C GLU A 157 23.87 10.99 -8.47
N VAL A 158 23.37 10.34 -7.42
CA VAL A 158 23.78 8.98 -7.06
C VAL A 158 23.36 7.97 -8.12
N PHE A 159 22.14 8.10 -8.68
CA PHE A 159 21.63 7.23 -9.73
C PHE A 159 22.49 7.35 -11.00
N ASP A 160 22.81 8.58 -11.41
CA ASP A 160 23.66 8.83 -12.57
C ASP A 160 25.10 8.29 -12.36
N GLN A 161 25.66 8.44 -11.16
CA GLN A 161 26.97 7.87 -10.82
C GLN A 161 26.99 6.34 -10.86
N MET A 162 25.86 5.70 -10.57
CA MET A 162 25.70 4.24 -10.62
C MET A 162 25.27 3.73 -11.99
N GLY A 163 24.91 4.60 -12.92
CA GLY A 163 24.34 4.22 -14.20
C GLY A 163 22.99 3.50 -14.08
N SER A 164 22.18 3.90 -13.09
CA SER A 164 20.88 3.27 -12.82
C SER A 164 19.80 3.76 -13.78
N ASP A 165 18.99 2.83 -14.29
CA ASP A 165 17.79 3.13 -15.10
C ASP A 165 16.54 3.32 -14.24
N ALA A 166 16.63 3.13 -12.92
CA ALA A 166 15.51 3.32 -12.00
C ALA A 166 14.95 4.74 -12.09
N LYS A 167 13.63 4.86 -12.05
CA LYS A 167 12.93 6.14 -12.09
C LYS A 167 12.56 6.61 -10.68
N ILE A 168 12.50 7.92 -10.51
CA ILE A 168 12.19 8.53 -9.22
C ILE A 168 10.72 8.96 -9.21
N SER A 169 9.98 8.60 -8.17
CA SER A 169 8.64 9.09 -7.90
C SER A 169 8.67 10.19 -6.85
N LEU A 170 8.11 11.35 -7.18
CA LEU A 170 8.11 12.54 -6.33
C LEU A 170 7.01 12.42 -5.26
N ILE A 171 7.36 12.30 -3.99
CA ILE A 171 6.37 12.25 -2.91
C ILE A 171 5.79 13.64 -2.67
N VAL A 172 4.46 13.71 -2.60
CA VAL A 172 3.70 14.93 -2.31
C VAL A 172 3.14 14.84 -0.90
N GLN A 173 3.41 15.85 -0.08
CA GLN A 173 2.94 15.95 1.29
C GLN A 173 2.04 17.17 1.45
N GLY A 174 0.92 16.99 2.17
CA GLY A 174 -0.01 18.09 2.44
C GLY A 174 -1.25 17.63 3.22
N GLN A 175 -2.12 18.55 3.56
CA GLN A 175 -3.37 18.30 4.26
C GLN A 175 -4.59 18.81 3.49
N ASP A 176 -4.38 19.79 2.61
CA ASP A 176 -5.38 20.43 1.77
C ASP A 176 -4.79 20.75 0.39
N LEU A 177 -5.65 21.13 -0.56
CA LEU A 177 -5.26 21.47 -1.93
C LEU A 177 -4.10 22.45 -1.98
N SER A 178 -4.16 23.52 -1.19
CA SER A 178 -3.13 24.58 -1.19
C SER A 178 -1.76 24.05 -0.73
N SER A 179 -1.73 23.21 0.30
CA SER A 179 -0.48 22.63 0.82
C SER A 179 0.10 21.57 -0.10
N TYR A 180 -0.72 20.70 -0.71
CA TYR A 180 -0.26 19.75 -1.72
C TYR A 180 0.37 20.48 -2.92
N LYS A 181 -0.33 21.50 -3.42
CA LYS A 181 0.11 22.32 -4.55
C LYS A 181 1.43 23.00 -4.25
N GLU A 182 1.53 23.73 -3.12
CA GLU A 182 2.76 24.40 -2.72
C GLU A 182 3.93 23.43 -2.57
N TYR A 183 3.70 22.25 -1.99
CA TYR A 183 4.75 21.26 -1.76
C TYR A 183 5.35 20.76 -3.07
N ILE A 184 4.52 20.27 -3.99
CA ILE A 184 5.01 19.69 -5.26
C ILE A 184 5.55 20.75 -6.21
N GLU A 185 4.91 21.91 -6.31
CA GLU A 185 5.35 23.02 -7.15
C GLU A 185 6.69 23.61 -6.68
N THR A 186 6.94 23.60 -5.37
CA THR A 186 8.25 23.99 -4.82
C THR A 186 9.35 23.00 -5.23
N ILE A 187 9.06 21.70 -5.19
CA ILE A 187 10.02 20.68 -5.63
C ILE A 187 10.32 20.84 -7.11
N VAL A 188 9.29 20.81 -7.94
CA VAL A 188 9.41 20.83 -9.42
C VAL A 188 10.00 22.15 -9.89
N GLY A 189 9.58 23.29 -9.34
CA GLY A 189 10.08 24.61 -9.71
C GLY A 189 11.56 24.82 -9.37
N GLY A 190 12.13 24.03 -8.49
CA GLY A 190 13.55 24.05 -8.17
C GLY A 190 14.41 23.07 -9.00
N MET A 191 13.80 22.25 -9.85
CA MET A 191 14.47 21.24 -10.68
C MET A 191 14.63 21.67 -12.13
N THR A 192 15.66 21.21 -12.78
CA THR A 192 15.87 21.40 -14.22
C THR A 192 15.07 20.35 -15.03
N ASN A 193 14.86 20.60 -16.32
CA ASN A 193 14.21 19.64 -17.21
C ASN A 193 14.95 18.29 -17.28
N ASP A 194 16.27 18.31 -17.19
CA ASP A 194 17.11 17.11 -17.16
C ASP A 194 16.85 16.30 -15.90
N GLU A 195 16.80 16.95 -14.73
CA GLU A 195 16.47 16.30 -13.45
C GLU A 195 15.03 15.74 -13.47
N LEU A 196 14.07 16.51 -14.01
CA LEU A 196 12.67 16.06 -14.13
C LEU A 196 12.50 14.88 -15.08
N SER A 197 13.34 14.74 -16.11
CA SER A 197 13.31 13.59 -17.03
C SER A 197 13.66 12.26 -16.34
N LYS A 198 14.31 12.31 -15.17
CA LYS A 198 14.61 11.14 -14.32
C LYS A 198 13.44 10.73 -13.46
N CYS A 199 12.42 11.59 -13.33
CA CYS A 199 11.23 11.32 -12.55
C CYS A 199 10.17 10.62 -13.41
N THR A 200 9.45 9.65 -12.82
CA THR A 200 8.39 8.92 -13.52
C THR A 200 7.00 9.45 -13.22
N GLY A 201 6.80 10.07 -12.05
CA GLY A 201 5.48 10.51 -11.62
C GLY A 201 5.48 11.04 -10.19
N ILE A 202 4.29 11.07 -9.60
CA ILE A 202 4.07 11.56 -8.24
C ILE A 202 3.52 10.46 -7.33
N SER A 203 3.96 10.49 -6.06
CA SER A 203 3.46 9.63 -4.99
C SER A 203 2.68 10.48 -3.98
N LEU A 204 1.38 10.26 -3.89
CA LEU A 204 0.50 10.99 -2.98
C LEU A 204 0.55 10.34 -1.59
N SER A 205 1.16 11.02 -0.63
CA SER A 205 1.28 10.51 0.73
C SER A 205 0.07 10.87 1.59
N SER A 206 -0.46 9.87 2.28
CA SER A 206 -1.53 10.08 3.27
C SER A 206 -1.01 10.46 4.66
N ALA A 207 0.30 10.65 4.83
CA ALA A 207 0.91 10.88 6.14
C ALA A 207 0.43 12.15 6.85
N CYS A 208 0.09 13.18 6.08
CA CYS A 208 -0.44 14.46 6.58
C CYS A 208 -1.94 14.62 6.35
N SER A 209 -2.57 13.78 5.52
CA SER A 209 -4.00 13.84 5.25
C SER A 209 -4.79 13.43 6.50
N GLY A 210 -5.93 14.07 6.71
CA GLY A 210 -6.86 13.71 7.78
C GLY A 210 -7.40 12.27 7.63
N ILE A 211 -7.99 11.77 8.71
CA ILE A 211 -8.55 10.41 8.79
C ILE A 211 -9.95 10.42 8.14
N GLY A 212 -10.07 10.50 6.87
CA GLY A 212 -11.39 10.43 6.24
C GLY A 212 -11.26 10.24 4.74
N PHE A 213 -12.30 9.68 4.14
CA PHE A 213 -12.37 9.51 2.71
C PHE A 213 -12.25 10.86 1.99
N THR A 214 -13.00 11.86 2.44
CA THR A 214 -13.04 13.20 1.84
C THR A 214 -11.67 13.83 1.73
N ASN A 215 -10.91 13.86 2.84
CA ASN A 215 -9.57 14.47 2.87
C ASN A 215 -8.58 13.74 1.96
N ARG A 216 -8.69 12.41 1.86
CA ARG A 216 -7.82 11.60 1.00
C ARG A 216 -8.21 11.71 -0.46
N ALA A 217 -9.49 11.77 -0.76
CA ALA A 217 -9.97 11.99 -2.12
C ALA A 217 -9.57 13.37 -2.63
N GLU A 218 -9.60 14.42 -1.79
CA GLU A 218 -9.09 15.75 -2.13
C GLU A 218 -7.65 15.72 -2.61
N MET A 219 -6.79 14.94 -1.97
CA MET A 219 -5.42 14.71 -2.38
C MET A 219 -5.32 14.19 -3.84
N ILE A 220 -6.20 13.25 -4.22
CA ILE A 220 -6.22 12.67 -5.57
C ILE A 220 -6.69 13.70 -6.60
N TYR A 221 -7.77 14.42 -6.31
CA TYR A 221 -8.29 15.45 -7.23
C TYR A 221 -7.36 16.67 -7.36
N ALA A 222 -6.58 16.97 -6.32
CA ALA A 222 -5.60 18.06 -6.34
C ALA A 222 -4.57 17.90 -7.47
N VAL A 223 -4.29 16.68 -7.92
CA VAL A 223 -3.28 16.41 -8.97
C VAL A 223 -3.53 17.22 -10.24
N LYS A 224 -4.78 17.39 -10.64
CA LYS A 224 -5.12 18.17 -11.85
C LYS A 224 -4.71 19.64 -11.70
N GLU A 225 -4.82 20.18 -10.51
CA GLU A 225 -4.55 21.58 -10.20
C GLU A 225 -3.07 21.91 -9.98
N PHE A 226 -2.19 20.91 -9.93
CA PHE A 226 -0.76 21.13 -9.77
C PHE A 226 -0.18 21.79 -11.03
N ASP A 227 0.59 22.87 -10.86
CA ASP A 227 1.32 23.53 -11.93
C ASP A 227 2.69 22.85 -12.14
N ILE A 228 2.65 21.64 -12.69
CA ILE A 228 3.81 20.79 -12.96
C ILE A 228 3.70 20.18 -14.38
N PRO A 229 4.79 19.68 -14.97
CA PRO A 229 4.76 18.99 -16.26
C PRO A 229 3.73 17.87 -16.29
N MET A 230 3.00 17.74 -17.39
CA MET A 230 1.91 16.76 -17.53
C MET A 230 2.44 15.33 -17.41
N GLU A 231 3.63 15.06 -17.88
CA GLU A 231 4.30 13.76 -17.85
C GLU A 231 4.43 13.24 -16.41
N LEU A 232 4.61 14.12 -15.42
CA LEU A 232 4.65 13.75 -14.00
C LEU A 232 3.26 13.41 -13.42
N LYS A 233 2.19 13.90 -14.06
CA LYS A 233 0.81 13.59 -13.65
C LYS A 233 0.28 12.29 -14.26
N GLU A 234 0.96 11.74 -15.27
CA GLU A 234 0.53 10.51 -15.96
C GLU A 234 0.63 9.26 -15.08
N ASN A 235 1.54 9.26 -14.10
CA ASN A 235 1.75 8.15 -13.18
C ASN A 235 1.54 8.62 -11.74
N ILE A 236 0.50 8.09 -11.11
CA ILE A 236 0.13 8.43 -9.74
C ILE A 236 0.32 7.19 -8.87
N HIS A 237 1.09 7.33 -7.79
CA HIS A 237 1.17 6.33 -6.76
C HIS A 237 0.47 6.80 -5.49
N LEU A 238 -0.44 5.98 -4.94
CA LEU A 238 -1.14 6.24 -3.69
C LEU A 238 -0.41 5.55 -2.54
N LEU A 239 0.38 6.32 -1.80
CA LEU A 239 1.27 5.78 -0.76
C LEU A 239 0.52 5.47 0.54
N GLY A 240 0.61 4.22 0.99
CA GLY A 240 0.01 3.77 2.25
C GLY A 240 -1.52 3.70 2.23
N VAL A 241 -2.11 3.51 1.06
CA VAL A 241 -3.57 3.48 0.87
C VAL A 241 -4.09 2.05 0.94
N GLY A 242 -4.65 1.68 2.09
CA GLY A 242 -5.17 0.34 2.35
C GLY A 242 -6.67 0.13 2.05
N SER A 243 -7.36 1.14 1.53
CA SER A 243 -8.81 1.11 1.30
C SER A 243 -9.14 1.18 -0.19
N HIS A 244 -10.02 0.31 -0.64
CA HIS A 244 -10.60 0.33 -1.99
C HIS A 244 -11.25 1.68 -2.34
N GLU A 245 -11.83 2.34 -1.34
CA GLU A 245 -12.53 3.61 -1.50
C GLU A 245 -11.65 4.67 -2.16
N MET A 246 -10.34 4.60 -1.94
CA MET A 246 -9.40 5.55 -2.54
C MET A 246 -9.26 5.39 -4.06
N MET A 247 -9.72 4.30 -4.64
CA MET A 247 -9.74 4.10 -6.09
C MET A 247 -11.01 4.66 -6.74
N ILE A 248 -12.05 4.93 -5.95
CA ILE A 248 -13.36 5.43 -6.44
C ILE A 248 -13.23 6.69 -7.30
N PRO A 249 -12.42 7.71 -6.97
CA PRO A 249 -12.26 8.90 -7.79
C PRO A 249 -11.94 8.60 -9.25
N PHE A 250 -11.07 7.63 -9.51
CA PHE A 250 -10.66 7.27 -10.87
C PHE A 250 -11.77 6.59 -11.67
N PHE A 251 -12.68 5.87 -11.00
CA PHE A 251 -13.80 5.18 -11.65
C PHE A 251 -14.97 6.12 -11.94
N VAL A 252 -15.32 6.99 -10.98
CA VAL A 252 -16.48 7.88 -11.12
C VAL A 252 -16.18 9.15 -11.91
N SER A 253 -14.92 9.52 -12.05
CA SER A 253 -14.49 10.72 -12.76
C SER A 253 -13.44 10.45 -13.85
N PRO A 254 -13.61 9.43 -14.70
CA PRO A 254 -12.57 9.03 -15.66
C PRO A 254 -12.19 10.17 -16.61
N ASN A 255 -13.14 11.03 -17.00
CA ASN A 255 -12.88 12.19 -17.86
C ASN A 255 -12.08 13.30 -17.13
N TYR A 256 -12.12 13.33 -15.81
CA TYR A 256 -11.31 14.27 -15.02
C TYR A 256 -9.86 13.83 -14.97
N PHE A 257 -9.63 12.51 -15.00
CA PHE A 257 -8.32 11.86 -14.95
C PHE A 257 -7.89 11.30 -16.31
N ASP A 258 -8.34 11.87 -17.43
CA ASP A 258 -8.00 11.43 -18.78
C ASP A 258 -6.49 11.49 -19.09
N PHE A 259 -5.76 12.34 -18.37
CA PHE A 259 -4.31 12.45 -18.43
C PHE A 259 -3.57 11.35 -17.68
N VAL A 260 -4.22 10.62 -16.76
CA VAL A 260 -3.58 9.57 -15.95
C VAL A 260 -3.49 8.28 -16.76
N LYS A 261 -2.28 7.77 -16.95
CA LYS A 261 -2.01 6.50 -17.63
C LYS A 261 -1.96 5.33 -16.66
N ASN A 262 -1.28 5.52 -15.52
CA ASN A 262 -1.05 4.48 -14.54
C ASN A 262 -1.37 4.96 -13.13
N VAL A 263 -2.07 4.14 -12.37
CA VAL A 263 -2.33 4.33 -10.94
C VAL A 263 -1.78 3.12 -10.20
N SER A 264 -0.77 3.35 -9.38
CA SER A 264 -0.27 2.36 -8.44
C SER A 264 -0.68 2.71 -7.01
N TYR A 265 -0.85 1.71 -6.17
CA TYR A 265 -1.25 1.92 -4.78
C TYR A 265 -0.66 0.82 -3.90
N ASP A 266 -0.21 1.19 -2.72
CA ASP A 266 0.38 0.26 -1.78
C ASP A 266 -0.38 0.19 -0.45
N SER A 267 -0.35 -0.97 0.16
CA SER A 267 -0.84 -1.14 1.51
C SER A 267 -0.13 -2.25 2.25
N SER A 268 0.28 -1.94 3.47
CA SER A 268 0.75 -2.95 4.41
C SER A 268 -0.41 -3.65 5.17
N THR A 269 -1.66 -3.24 4.95
CA THR A 269 -2.82 -3.77 5.68
C THR A 269 -2.98 -5.27 5.45
N GLN A 270 -2.80 -5.73 4.21
CA GLN A 270 -2.96 -7.13 3.84
C GLN A 270 -1.86 -8.00 4.45
N ALA A 271 -0.61 -7.56 4.40
CA ALA A 271 0.52 -8.25 5.03
C ALA A 271 0.41 -8.26 6.56
N ASN A 272 0.00 -7.12 7.11
CA ASN A 272 -0.21 -6.97 8.55
C ASN A 272 -1.42 -7.75 9.07
N SER A 273 -2.39 -8.06 8.24
CA SER A 273 -3.58 -8.81 8.63
C SER A 273 -3.20 -10.16 9.23
N TRP A 274 -2.34 -10.93 8.58
CA TRP A 274 -1.86 -12.19 9.13
C TRP A 274 -1.13 -12.02 10.47
N PHE A 275 -0.26 -11.03 10.57
CA PHE A 275 0.49 -10.73 11.79
C PHE A 275 -0.40 -10.35 12.97
N PHE A 276 -1.50 -9.63 12.70
CA PHE A 276 -2.48 -9.23 13.72
C PHE A 276 -3.62 -10.23 13.88
N SER A 277 -3.44 -11.47 13.40
CA SER A 277 -4.46 -12.53 13.46
C SER A 277 -5.81 -12.10 12.88
N ARG A 278 -5.78 -11.32 11.85
CA ARG A 278 -6.91 -10.87 11.05
C ARG A 278 -6.87 -11.54 9.71
N TYR A 279 -7.85 -12.36 9.42
CA TYR A 279 -7.93 -13.13 8.18
C TYR A 279 -9.15 -12.69 7.40
N ARG A 280 -9.16 -13.04 6.12
CA ARG A 280 -10.33 -12.85 5.28
C ARG A 280 -10.70 -14.15 4.61
N ASP A 281 -12.00 -14.43 4.58
CA ASP A 281 -12.52 -15.55 3.80
C ASP A 281 -12.65 -15.16 2.31
N LYS A 282 -13.09 -16.12 1.48
CA LYS A 282 -13.31 -15.91 0.05
C LYS A 282 -14.40 -14.88 -0.27
N ASP A 283 -15.31 -14.65 0.67
CA ASP A 283 -16.41 -13.69 0.55
C ASP A 283 -16.07 -12.33 1.18
N TRP A 284 -14.79 -12.11 1.50
CA TRP A 284 -14.24 -10.89 2.07
C TRP A 284 -14.68 -10.58 3.50
N ASN A 285 -15.23 -11.55 4.22
CA ASN A 285 -15.57 -11.35 5.61
C ASN A 285 -14.32 -11.34 6.49
N ASN A 286 -14.31 -10.45 7.48
CA ASN A 286 -13.23 -10.39 8.47
C ASN A 286 -13.36 -11.52 9.49
N ILE A 287 -12.28 -12.26 9.68
CA ILE A 287 -12.08 -13.20 10.77
C ILE A 287 -11.02 -12.60 11.69
N ASP A 288 -11.45 -12.01 12.80
CA ASP A 288 -10.57 -11.34 13.77
C ASP A 288 -10.42 -12.22 15.03
N MET A 289 -9.25 -12.85 15.15
CA MET A 289 -8.91 -13.70 16.29
C MET A 289 -8.46 -12.91 17.53
N ASP A 290 -8.11 -11.63 17.36
CA ASP A 290 -7.51 -10.78 18.39
C ASP A 290 -8.43 -9.64 18.87
N SER A 291 -9.71 -9.67 18.52
CA SER A 291 -10.67 -8.69 19.03
C SER A 291 -10.67 -8.70 20.56
N PRO A 292 -10.65 -7.54 21.22
CA PRO A 292 -10.74 -7.44 22.70
C PRO A 292 -11.98 -8.11 23.30
N ALA A 293 -13.06 -8.26 22.52
CA ALA A 293 -14.28 -8.94 22.90
C ALA A 293 -14.18 -10.47 22.83
N THR A 294 -13.08 -11.02 22.29
CA THR A 294 -12.95 -12.45 22.01
C THR A 294 -12.38 -13.19 23.22
N THR A 295 -13.18 -14.03 23.85
CA THR A 295 -12.73 -14.93 24.93
C THR A 295 -11.94 -16.12 24.38
N LYS A 296 -11.19 -16.86 25.22
CA LYS A 296 -10.46 -18.06 24.79
C LYS A 296 -11.40 -19.06 24.11
N LYS A 297 -12.57 -19.34 24.70
CA LYS A 297 -13.56 -20.26 24.13
C LYS A 297 -14.12 -19.80 22.81
N SER A 298 -14.38 -18.49 22.65
CA SER A 298 -14.81 -17.95 21.35
C SER A 298 -13.72 -18.00 20.29
N LYS A 299 -12.45 -17.87 20.67
CA LYS A 299 -11.32 -18.06 19.73
C LYS A 299 -11.24 -19.48 19.19
N GLU A 300 -11.44 -20.48 20.05
CA GLU A 300 -11.48 -21.89 19.64
C GLU A 300 -12.62 -22.13 18.63
N ILE A 301 -13.81 -21.62 18.89
CA ILE A 301 -14.95 -21.73 17.98
C ILE A 301 -14.67 -21.01 16.65
N ILE A 302 -14.14 -19.80 16.67
CA ILE A 302 -13.79 -19.04 15.45
C ILE A 302 -12.71 -19.79 14.66
N TYR A 303 -11.71 -20.35 15.31
CA TYR A 303 -10.68 -21.14 14.67
C TYR A 303 -11.30 -22.35 13.93
N GLU A 304 -12.11 -23.14 14.60
CA GLU A 304 -12.70 -24.36 14.03
C GLU A 304 -13.74 -24.05 12.94
N THR A 305 -14.58 -23.04 13.14
CA THR A 305 -15.73 -22.80 12.26
C THR A 305 -15.47 -21.80 11.13
N GLN A 306 -14.46 -20.96 11.25
CA GLN A 306 -14.18 -19.90 10.28
C GLN A 306 -12.76 -20.00 9.71
N LEU A 307 -11.73 -20.19 10.53
CA LEU A 307 -10.35 -20.12 10.05
C LEU A 307 -9.90 -21.44 9.39
N ILE A 308 -10.26 -22.60 9.93
CA ILE A 308 -9.98 -23.90 9.29
C ILE A 308 -10.58 -23.98 7.89
N PRO A 309 -11.82 -23.57 7.63
CA PRO A 309 -12.35 -23.49 6.25
C PRO A 309 -11.51 -22.60 5.31
N VAL A 310 -11.04 -21.44 5.77
CA VAL A 310 -10.15 -20.59 4.97
C VAL A 310 -8.85 -21.33 4.62
N PHE A 311 -8.23 -22.00 5.58
CA PHE A 311 -7.01 -22.76 5.34
C PHE A 311 -7.25 -23.95 4.40
N SER A 312 -8.41 -24.61 4.50
CA SER A 312 -8.83 -25.68 3.59
C SER A 312 -8.97 -25.16 2.16
N ASP A 313 -9.65 -24.05 1.98
CA ASP A 313 -9.83 -23.43 0.66
C ASP A 313 -8.47 -23.01 0.06
N LEU A 314 -7.56 -22.45 0.87
CA LEU A 314 -6.20 -22.11 0.44
C LEU A 314 -5.38 -23.34 0.04
N TYR A 315 -5.48 -24.42 0.82
CA TYR A 315 -4.79 -25.68 0.54
C TYR A 315 -5.29 -26.29 -0.77
N GLU A 316 -6.60 -26.48 -0.93
CA GLU A 316 -7.17 -27.10 -2.12
C GLU A 316 -6.91 -26.27 -3.39
N SER A 317 -6.97 -24.94 -3.27
CA SER A 317 -6.71 -24.03 -4.39
C SER A 317 -5.24 -23.98 -4.82
N ASN A 318 -4.30 -24.41 -3.96
CA ASN A 318 -2.85 -24.35 -4.19
C ASN A 318 -2.16 -25.68 -3.89
N LYS A 319 -2.88 -26.78 -4.04
CA LYS A 319 -2.46 -28.14 -3.62
C LYS A 319 -1.10 -28.55 -4.17
N ASP A 320 -0.86 -28.29 -5.45
CA ASP A 320 0.40 -28.64 -6.11
C ASP A 320 1.58 -27.92 -5.47
N ALA A 321 1.41 -26.68 -5.06
CA ALA A 321 2.43 -25.92 -4.35
C ALA A 321 2.72 -26.51 -2.97
N PHE A 322 1.70 -26.90 -2.21
CA PHE A 322 1.87 -27.55 -0.91
C PHE A 322 2.57 -28.91 -1.05
N GLN A 323 2.23 -29.69 -2.08
CA GLN A 323 2.84 -30.99 -2.34
C GLN A 323 4.34 -30.90 -2.66
N GLN A 324 4.81 -29.82 -3.31
CA GLN A 324 6.24 -29.59 -3.54
C GLN A 324 7.03 -29.49 -2.23
N PHE A 325 6.39 -29.14 -1.12
CA PHE A 325 6.97 -29.09 0.23
C PHE A 325 6.62 -30.32 1.08
N GLY A 326 6.15 -31.41 0.45
CA GLY A 326 5.80 -32.63 1.16
C GLY A 326 4.51 -32.58 1.98
N ILE A 327 3.70 -31.54 1.78
CA ILE A 327 2.40 -31.37 2.45
C ILE A 327 1.33 -32.00 1.56
N ASN A 328 1.08 -33.29 1.75
CA ASN A 328 0.24 -34.09 0.86
C ASN A 328 -1.23 -34.12 1.29
N ASP A 329 -1.54 -33.73 2.51
CA ASP A 329 -2.91 -33.67 3.02
C ASP A 329 -3.13 -32.47 3.93
N PHE A 330 -4.39 -32.07 4.03
CA PHE A 330 -4.80 -30.92 4.83
C PHE A 330 -4.71 -31.19 6.33
N ASP A 331 -4.91 -32.42 6.79
CA ASP A 331 -4.85 -32.76 8.21
C ASP A 331 -3.42 -32.56 8.74
N PHE A 332 -2.41 -32.93 7.95
CA PHE A 332 -1.01 -32.65 8.28
C PHE A 332 -0.76 -31.14 8.42
N LEU A 333 -1.24 -30.33 7.46
CA LEU A 333 -1.10 -28.87 7.51
C LEU A 333 -1.76 -28.26 8.75
N ILE A 334 -2.96 -28.74 9.12
CA ILE A 334 -3.68 -28.28 10.30
C ILE A 334 -2.98 -28.71 11.59
N GLN A 335 -2.48 -29.93 11.68
CA GLN A 335 -1.72 -30.38 12.83
C GLN A 335 -0.47 -29.53 13.06
N GLU A 336 0.28 -29.22 12.02
CA GLU A 336 1.45 -28.35 12.12
C GLU A 336 1.07 -26.90 12.46
N SER A 337 -0.03 -26.40 11.91
CA SER A 337 -0.56 -25.07 12.23
C SER A 337 -1.08 -24.99 13.67
N THR A 338 -1.68 -26.07 14.20
CA THR A 338 -2.15 -26.16 15.58
C THR A 338 -1.00 -26.21 16.58
N LYS A 339 0.04 -27.01 16.32
CA LYS A 339 1.28 -26.96 17.12
C LYS A 339 1.88 -25.57 17.17
N TRP A 340 1.78 -24.86 16.08
CA TRP A 340 2.18 -23.49 15.97
C TRP A 340 1.29 -22.54 16.78
N SER A 341 -0.03 -22.71 16.77
CA SER A 341 -0.97 -21.92 17.57
C SER A 341 -0.80 -22.14 19.07
N ASP A 342 -0.58 -23.36 19.53
CA ASP A 342 -0.40 -23.68 20.95
C ASP A 342 0.83 -23.01 21.55
N LYS A 343 1.93 -22.95 20.83
CA LYS A 343 3.13 -22.19 21.25
C LYS A 343 2.89 -20.68 21.31
N ASN A 344 1.94 -20.17 20.55
CA ASN A 344 1.65 -18.74 20.42
C ASN A 344 0.40 -18.27 21.17
N VAL A 345 -0.42 -19.18 21.70
CA VAL A 345 -1.58 -18.83 22.52
C VAL A 345 -1.15 -18.01 23.75
N GLU A 346 0.01 -18.31 24.35
CA GLU A 346 0.58 -17.49 25.42
C GLU A 346 1.02 -16.10 24.94
N LYS A 347 1.41 -15.94 23.65
CA LYS A 347 1.87 -14.68 23.05
C LYS A 347 0.81 -13.97 22.21
N LYS A 348 -0.42 -14.50 22.15
CA LYS A 348 -1.54 -13.94 21.37
C LYS A 348 -1.29 -13.81 19.85
N ARG A 349 -0.43 -14.62 19.23
CA ARG A 349 -0.08 -14.51 17.83
C ARG A 349 0.00 -15.90 17.18
N LEU A 350 -0.70 -16.09 16.07
CA LEU A 350 -0.54 -17.25 15.19
C LEU A 350 0.78 -17.20 14.37
N TYR A 351 1.71 -16.38 14.77
CA TYR A 351 2.96 -16.16 14.07
C TYR A 351 4.13 -16.61 14.91
N ASN A 352 4.90 -17.58 14.42
CA ASN A 352 6.23 -17.87 14.92
C ASN A 352 7.13 -18.34 13.77
N SER A 353 8.18 -17.55 13.51
CA SER A 353 9.24 -17.87 12.56
C SER A 353 10.05 -19.12 12.94
N ASP A 354 9.88 -19.62 14.18
CA ASP A 354 10.72 -20.68 14.74
C ASP A 354 10.17 -22.10 14.52
N ILE A 355 9.04 -22.25 13.81
CA ILE A 355 8.53 -23.56 13.45
C ILE A 355 9.22 -23.97 12.15
N GLY A 356 10.25 -24.77 12.30
CA GLY A 356 11.05 -25.30 11.20
C GLY A 356 10.35 -26.42 10.44
N PHE A 357 9.11 -26.18 9.92
CA PHE A 357 8.57 -27.11 8.95
C PHE A 357 8.60 -26.44 7.57
N ASP A 358 9.11 -27.18 6.58
CA ASP A 358 9.15 -26.74 5.21
C ASP A 358 7.71 -26.48 4.71
N GLY A 359 7.46 -25.30 4.20
CA GLY A 359 6.11 -24.91 3.77
C GLY A 359 5.33 -24.03 4.75
N SER A 360 5.85 -23.74 5.96
CA SER A 360 5.19 -22.86 6.95
C SER A 360 4.89 -21.45 6.42
N LYS A 361 5.56 -21.03 5.35
CA LYS A 361 5.38 -19.71 4.72
C LYS A 361 4.35 -19.72 3.59
N LEU A 362 3.88 -20.88 3.16
CA LEU A 362 2.90 -20.99 2.07
C LEU A 362 1.54 -20.44 2.48
N LEU A 363 1.03 -20.77 3.67
CA LEU A 363 -0.25 -20.27 4.14
C LEU A 363 -0.32 -18.73 4.21
N PRO A 364 0.63 -18.04 4.89
CA PRO A 364 0.62 -16.57 4.91
C PRO A 364 0.79 -15.97 3.51
N PHE A 365 1.62 -16.56 2.66
CA PHE A 365 1.78 -16.09 1.29
C PHE A 365 0.49 -16.23 0.48
N PHE A 366 -0.12 -17.41 0.43
CA PHE A 366 -1.34 -17.61 -0.34
C PHE A 366 -2.53 -16.85 0.22
N ASN A 367 -2.63 -16.70 1.55
CA ASN A 367 -3.65 -15.83 2.12
C ASN A 367 -3.49 -14.37 1.68
N GLN A 368 -2.25 -13.87 1.69
CA GLN A 368 -1.96 -12.53 1.18
C GLN A 368 -2.30 -12.39 -0.30
N MET A 369 -1.91 -13.37 -1.13
CA MET A 369 -2.24 -13.36 -2.56
C MET A 369 -3.74 -13.44 -2.81
N GLN A 370 -4.50 -14.21 -2.03
CA GLN A 370 -5.95 -14.27 -2.11
C GLN A 370 -6.59 -12.90 -1.81
N VAL A 371 -6.08 -12.21 -0.80
CA VAL A 371 -6.55 -10.86 -0.46
C VAL A 371 -6.26 -9.87 -1.57
N VAL A 372 -5.06 -9.92 -2.15
CA VAL A 372 -4.67 -9.06 -3.28
C VAL A 372 -5.52 -9.37 -4.52
N GLU A 373 -5.71 -10.66 -4.82
CA GLU A 373 -6.52 -11.12 -5.95
C GLU A 373 -7.96 -10.60 -5.84
N HIS A 374 -8.55 -10.70 -4.65
CA HIS A 374 -9.87 -10.16 -4.39
C HIS A 374 -9.96 -8.64 -4.59
N PHE A 375 -8.91 -7.92 -4.21
CA PHE A 375 -8.82 -6.49 -4.47
C PHE A 375 -8.74 -6.18 -5.97
N MET A 376 -7.96 -6.94 -6.72
CA MET A 376 -7.84 -6.80 -8.17
C MET A 376 -9.16 -7.15 -8.89
N ASP A 377 -9.88 -8.18 -8.44
CA ASP A 377 -11.22 -8.51 -8.92
C ASP A 377 -12.19 -7.36 -8.67
N TRP A 378 -12.11 -6.73 -7.51
CA TRP A 378 -12.89 -5.54 -7.17
C TRP A 378 -12.59 -4.38 -8.13
N VAL A 379 -11.32 -4.03 -8.32
CA VAL A 379 -10.91 -2.97 -9.25
C VAL A 379 -11.42 -3.27 -10.66
N ASN A 380 -11.23 -4.50 -11.16
CA ASN A 380 -11.68 -4.89 -12.50
C ASN A 380 -13.17 -4.70 -12.69
N LYS A 381 -13.97 -5.12 -11.70
CA LYS A 381 -15.42 -4.98 -11.71
C LYS A 381 -15.88 -3.53 -11.88
N TYR A 382 -15.22 -2.58 -11.20
CA TYR A 382 -15.59 -1.17 -11.26
C TYR A 382 -14.99 -0.41 -12.44
N VAL A 383 -13.87 -0.89 -12.98
CA VAL A 383 -13.36 -0.42 -14.28
C VAL A 383 -14.34 -0.78 -15.40
N GLU A 384 -14.93 -1.99 -15.35
CA GLU A 384 -15.91 -2.46 -16.33
C GLU A 384 -17.27 -1.77 -16.16
N ASP A 385 -17.74 -1.58 -14.94
CA ASP A 385 -19.03 -0.96 -14.64
C ASP A 385 -18.97 -0.04 -13.39
N PRO A 386 -18.61 1.23 -13.56
CA PRO A 386 -18.57 2.20 -12.46
C PRO A 386 -19.89 2.41 -11.73
N THR A 387 -21.03 2.09 -12.37
CA THR A 387 -22.35 2.27 -11.74
C THR A 387 -22.56 1.33 -10.55
N LEU A 388 -21.82 0.24 -10.49
CA LEU A 388 -21.86 -0.72 -9.39
C LEU A 388 -21.32 -0.15 -8.06
N ILE A 389 -20.67 0.99 -8.07
CA ILE A 389 -20.17 1.67 -6.84
C ILE A 389 -21.32 1.95 -5.86
N ASN A 390 -22.51 2.20 -6.38
CA ASN A 390 -23.73 2.39 -5.59
C ASN A 390 -24.35 1.09 -5.08
N SER A 391 -23.91 -0.07 -5.57
CA SER A 391 -24.44 -1.35 -5.12
C SER A 391 -23.89 -1.71 -3.74
N LYS A 392 -24.78 -2.19 -2.86
CA LYS A 392 -24.49 -2.59 -1.47
C LYS A 392 -23.17 -3.37 -1.34
N GLY A 393 -22.28 -2.88 -0.54
CA GLY A 393 -21.14 -3.65 -0.03
C GLY A 393 -19.75 -3.07 -0.26
N LEU A 394 -19.57 -1.92 -0.95
CA LEU A 394 -18.25 -1.46 -1.36
C LEU A 394 -17.88 -0.06 -0.91
N ALA A 395 -18.79 0.90 -0.96
CA ALA A 395 -18.70 2.14 -0.23
C ALA A 395 -19.94 2.25 0.64
N SER A 396 -19.83 2.76 1.86
CA SER A 396 -21.00 3.17 2.59
C SER A 396 -21.74 4.21 1.74
N VAL A 397 -23.07 4.23 1.80
CA VAL A 397 -23.87 5.28 1.14
C VAL A 397 -23.34 6.67 1.52
N SER A 398 -22.96 6.86 2.79
CA SER A 398 -22.32 8.08 3.27
C SER A 398 -21.02 8.41 2.56
N THR A 399 -20.19 7.45 2.19
CA THR A 399 -18.93 7.69 1.46
C THR A 399 -19.19 8.19 0.04
N TYR A 400 -20.22 7.65 -0.62
CA TYR A 400 -20.60 8.11 -1.96
C TYR A 400 -21.30 9.48 -1.91
N GLU A 401 -22.17 9.69 -0.95
CA GLU A 401 -22.82 10.99 -0.70
C GLU A 401 -21.78 12.06 -0.35
N ASP A 402 -20.85 11.77 0.55
CA ASP A 402 -19.73 12.66 0.88
C ASP A 402 -18.88 12.97 -0.35
N PHE A 403 -18.64 11.96 -1.19
CA PHE A 403 -17.94 12.10 -2.46
C PHE A 403 -18.70 13.04 -3.41
N MET A 404 -19.98 12.80 -3.66
CA MET A 404 -20.81 13.60 -4.56
C MET A 404 -20.94 15.05 -4.07
N LEU A 405 -21.08 15.25 -2.75
CA LEU A 405 -21.19 16.55 -2.10
C LEU A 405 -19.93 17.40 -2.24
N TYR A 406 -18.77 16.79 -2.17
CA TYR A 406 -17.50 17.50 -2.14
C TYR A 406 -16.92 17.75 -3.55
N TRP A 407 -17.15 16.82 -4.47
CA TRP A 407 -16.41 16.76 -5.74
C TRP A 407 -17.16 17.29 -6.96
N LEU A 408 -18.48 17.21 -6.96
CA LEU A 408 -19.27 17.80 -8.05
C LEU A 408 -19.09 19.32 -8.16
N PRO A 409 -19.02 20.09 -7.06
CA PRO A 409 -18.73 21.52 -7.13
C PRO A 409 -17.35 21.83 -7.73
N LEU A 410 -16.31 21.07 -7.32
CA LEU A 410 -14.95 21.25 -7.84
C LEU A 410 -14.83 20.96 -9.35
N GLN A 411 -15.76 20.20 -9.90
CA GLN A 411 -15.83 19.94 -11.34
C GLN A 411 -16.67 20.98 -12.12
N GLY A 412 -17.10 22.07 -11.49
CA GLY A 412 -18.00 23.05 -12.12
C GLY A 412 -19.40 22.51 -12.42
N LYS A 413 -19.85 21.48 -11.68
CA LYS A 413 -21.16 20.84 -11.83
C LYS A 413 -22.06 21.13 -10.64
N GLN A 414 -21.98 22.34 -10.12
CA GLN A 414 -22.76 22.79 -8.97
C GLN A 414 -24.27 22.63 -9.19
N ASP A 415 -24.73 22.82 -10.44
CA ASP A 415 -26.13 22.67 -10.81
C ASP A 415 -26.65 21.22 -10.61
N LYS A 416 -25.80 20.21 -10.88
CA LYS A 416 -26.14 18.80 -10.65
C LYS A 416 -26.19 18.39 -9.19
N LEU A 417 -25.46 19.11 -8.34
CA LEU A 417 -25.48 18.90 -6.89
C LEU A 417 -26.81 19.38 -6.31
N GLU A 418 -27.29 20.55 -6.76
CA GLU A 418 -28.59 21.11 -6.36
C GLU A 418 -29.73 20.20 -6.82
N GLU A 419 -29.64 19.64 -8.04
CA GLU A 419 -30.60 18.67 -8.57
C GLU A 419 -30.62 17.36 -7.76
N HIS A 420 -29.44 16.85 -7.38
CA HIS A 420 -29.33 15.66 -6.55
C HIS A 420 -29.85 15.88 -5.13
N PHE A 421 -29.54 16.98 -4.50
CA PHE A 421 -30.09 17.37 -3.19
C PHE A 421 -31.59 17.54 -3.22
N SER A 422 -32.15 18.16 -4.25
CA SER A 422 -33.59 18.33 -4.39
C SER A 422 -34.28 16.97 -4.50
N SER A 423 -33.74 16.05 -5.30
CA SER A 423 -34.30 14.71 -5.46
C SER A 423 -34.18 13.83 -4.21
N THR A 424 -33.10 14.01 -3.44
CA THR A 424 -32.87 13.25 -2.19
C THR A 424 -33.75 13.79 -1.06
N LEU A 425 -33.96 15.11 -0.99
CA LEU A 425 -34.85 15.71 0.00
C LEU A 425 -36.33 15.41 -0.31
N GLU A 426 -36.73 15.35 -1.57
CA GLU A 426 -38.09 14.94 -1.95
C GLU A 426 -38.37 13.50 -1.54
N GLY A 427 -37.40 12.57 -1.68
CA GLY A 427 -37.53 11.19 -1.22
C GLY A 427 -37.53 10.98 0.30
N PHE A 428 -37.19 12.01 1.09
CA PHE A 428 -37.29 11.97 2.56
C PHE A 428 -38.65 12.47 3.09
N PHE A 429 -39.42 13.17 2.27
CA PHE A 429 -40.73 13.73 2.63
C PHE A 429 -41.93 12.97 2.04
N GLU A 430 -41.69 11.95 1.21
CA GLU A 430 -42.67 10.94 0.82
C GLU A 430 -42.55 9.67 1.70
#